data_a163253b4ee8238cedc645f0fdadc34a
#
_entry.id   a163253b4ee8238cedc645f0fdadc34a
#
_cell.length_a   1.000
_cell.length_b   1.000
_cell.length_c   1.000
_cell.angle_alpha   90.00
_cell.angle_beta   90.00
_cell.angle_gamma   90.00
#
_symmetry.space_group_name_H-M   'P 1'
#
loop_
_entity.id
_entity.type
_entity.pdbx_description
1 polymer ?
#
loop_
_entity_poly.entity_id
_entity_poly.type
_entity_poly.pdbx_seq_one_letter_code
_entity_poly.pdbx_strand_id
1 'polypeptide(L)'
;WTPEFAQDLNAYHALDAEAELTSILSEYISLEIDLEILDMLMNAASAGTEVWSAVNNRSIVDDGANGTISDLGFYNSQGQWFQTLGTKIQKISNIIHQKTLRGGANFLVCSPTIGTILESIPGFAADSDGDAAKATYAFGVQKVGSLNGRYKVYKNPYMTTNRILLGFRGSQFLETGAVFAPYIPLI
;
A
#
# COMPACT_ATOMS: atom_id res chain seq x y z
N TRP A 1 18.12 -19.46 -21.72
CA TRP A 1 18.07 -20.92 -21.49
C TRP A 1 18.34 -21.65 -22.81
N THR A 2 18.83 -22.88 -22.74
CA THR A 2 19.14 -23.67 -23.96
C THR A 2 18.13 -24.80 -24.13
N PRO A 3 17.86 -25.25 -25.37
CA PRO A 3 16.94 -26.36 -25.63
C PRO A 3 17.36 -27.66 -24.94
N GLU A 4 18.66 -27.90 -24.78
CA GLU A 4 19.20 -29.07 -24.09
C GLU A 4 18.82 -29.05 -22.60
N PHE A 5 18.91 -27.89 -21.94
CA PHE A 5 18.53 -27.73 -20.54
C PHE A 5 17.04 -27.97 -20.35
N ALA A 6 16.19 -27.53 -21.28
CA ALA A 6 14.77 -27.81 -21.22
C ALA A 6 14.44 -29.29 -21.34
N GLN A 7 15.15 -30.01 -22.23
CA GLN A 7 14.98 -31.44 -22.38
C GLN A 7 15.42 -32.21 -21.14
N ASP A 8 16.53 -31.82 -20.50
CA ASP A 8 17.00 -32.42 -19.27
C ASP A 8 16.03 -32.19 -18.11
N LEU A 9 15.48 -30.97 -17.96
CA LEU A 9 14.46 -30.65 -16.95
C LEU A 9 13.20 -31.48 -17.12
N ASN A 10 12.75 -31.66 -18.35
CA ASN A 10 11.57 -32.48 -18.65
C ASN A 10 11.85 -33.97 -18.37
N ALA A 11 13.04 -34.48 -18.80
CA ALA A 11 13.38 -35.87 -18.64
C ALA A 11 13.60 -36.29 -17.17
N TYR A 12 14.23 -35.43 -16.35
CA TYR A 12 14.58 -35.78 -14.96
C TYR A 12 13.56 -35.30 -13.92
N HIS A 13 12.83 -34.22 -14.19
CA HIS A 13 11.93 -33.60 -13.22
C HIS A 13 10.48 -33.51 -13.68
N ALA A 14 10.17 -33.91 -14.92
CA ALA A 14 8.84 -33.77 -15.54
C ALA A 14 8.31 -32.31 -15.48
N LEU A 15 9.22 -31.33 -15.56
CA LEU A 15 8.91 -29.91 -15.56
C LEU A 15 9.03 -29.35 -16.97
N ASP A 16 8.01 -28.60 -17.37
CA ASP A 16 8.05 -27.81 -18.60
C ASP A 16 8.71 -26.47 -18.30
N ALA A 17 9.97 -26.31 -18.70
CA ALA A 17 10.75 -25.10 -18.44
C ALA A 17 10.12 -23.85 -19.09
N GLU A 18 9.46 -23.99 -20.22
CA GLU A 18 8.82 -22.86 -20.92
C GLU A 18 7.59 -22.38 -20.17
N ALA A 19 6.75 -23.30 -19.71
CA ALA A 19 5.56 -22.98 -18.92
C ALA A 19 5.93 -22.33 -17.58
N GLU A 20 6.93 -22.85 -16.88
CA GLU A 20 7.39 -22.28 -15.60
C GLU A 20 8.00 -20.89 -15.78
N LEU A 21 8.86 -20.69 -16.79
CA LEU A 21 9.43 -19.39 -17.07
C LEU A 21 8.36 -18.34 -17.47
N THR A 22 7.39 -18.77 -18.27
CA THR A 22 6.27 -17.89 -18.68
C THR A 22 5.42 -17.49 -17.48
N SER A 23 5.17 -18.42 -16.56
CA SER A 23 4.44 -18.15 -15.32
C SER A 23 5.16 -17.10 -14.45
N ILE A 24 6.47 -17.31 -14.21
CA ILE A 24 7.29 -16.39 -13.42
C ILE A 24 7.35 -15.01 -14.11
N LEU A 25 7.56 -14.96 -15.40
CA LEU A 25 7.63 -13.71 -16.16
C LEU A 25 6.30 -12.95 -16.08
N SER A 26 5.18 -13.66 -16.17
CA SER A 26 3.84 -13.10 -16.05
C SER A 26 3.59 -12.44 -14.68
N GLU A 27 4.07 -13.08 -13.59
CA GLU A 27 4.01 -12.52 -12.24
C GLU A 27 4.83 -11.23 -12.13
N TYR A 28 6.05 -11.21 -12.68
CA TYR A 28 6.90 -10.02 -12.66
C TYR A 28 6.31 -8.87 -13.47
N ILE A 29 5.74 -9.14 -14.65
CA ILE A 29 5.08 -8.11 -15.47
C ILE A 29 3.86 -7.54 -14.75
N SER A 30 3.06 -8.39 -14.12
CA SER A 30 1.90 -7.93 -13.34
C SER A 30 2.31 -7.04 -12.18
N LEU A 31 3.39 -7.40 -11.48
CA LEU A 31 3.97 -6.60 -10.41
C LEU A 31 4.45 -5.23 -10.91
N GLU A 32 5.17 -5.20 -12.03
CA GLU A 32 5.66 -3.96 -12.64
C GLU A 32 4.51 -3.00 -12.97
N ILE A 33 3.44 -3.53 -13.55
CA ILE A 33 2.23 -2.76 -13.87
C ILE A 33 1.60 -2.19 -12.59
N ASP A 34 1.48 -2.99 -11.55
CA ASP A 34 0.91 -2.55 -10.27
C ASP A 34 1.74 -1.44 -9.63
N LEU A 35 3.07 -1.55 -9.68
CA LEU A 35 3.98 -0.53 -9.15
C LEU A 35 3.90 0.78 -9.93
N GLU A 36 3.83 0.72 -11.25
CA GLU A 36 3.68 1.89 -12.11
C GLU A 36 2.34 2.62 -11.84
N ILE A 37 1.26 1.85 -11.69
CA ILE A 37 -0.05 2.42 -11.33
C ILE A 37 0.01 3.11 -9.96
N LEU A 38 0.64 2.50 -8.97
CA LEU A 38 0.79 3.09 -7.64
C LEU A 38 1.64 4.36 -7.66
N ASP A 39 2.72 4.39 -8.43
CA ASP A 39 3.56 5.58 -8.58
C ASP A 39 2.80 6.71 -9.26
N MET A 40 2.06 6.41 -10.32
CA MET A 40 1.18 7.36 -10.99
C MET A 40 0.14 7.94 -10.02
N LEU A 41 -0.50 7.10 -9.18
CA LEU A 41 -1.47 7.55 -8.19
C LEU A 41 -0.85 8.43 -7.12
N MET A 42 0.36 8.11 -6.65
CA MET A 42 1.09 8.92 -5.67
C MET A 42 1.46 10.30 -6.24
N ASN A 43 1.87 10.35 -7.50
CA ASN A 43 2.24 11.60 -8.17
C ASN A 43 1.01 12.45 -8.51
N ALA A 44 -0.13 11.82 -8.80
CA ALA A 44 -1.39 12.49 -9.08
C ALA A 44 -2.21 12.87 -7.83
N ALA A 45 -1.77 12.47 -6.64
CA ALA A 45 -2.49 12.72 -5.39
C ALA A 45 -2.56 14.22 -5.06
N SER A 46 -3.73 14.83 -5.24
CA SER A 46 -3.95 16.28 -5.10
C SER A 46 -4.99 16.66 -4.04
N ALA A 47 -5.58 15.67 -3.36
CA ALA A 47 -6.64 15.93 -2.38
C ALA A 47 -6.11 16.70 -1.16
N GLY A 48 -4.96 16.33 -0.65
CA GLY A 48 -4.30 16.97 0.45
C GLY A 48 -3.09 16.16 0.91
N THR A 49 -2.17 16.82 1.59
CA THR A 49 -0.98 16.19 2.17
C THR A 49 -0.93 16.54 3.64
N GLU A 50 -0.65 15.57 4.49
CA GLU A 50 -0.41 15.75 5.92
C GLU A 50 0.93 15.13 6.27
N VAL A 51 1.64 15.78 7.16
CA VAL A 51 2.95 15.32 7.65
C VAL A 51 2.81 14.87 9.09
N TRP A 52 3.46 13.76 9.41
CA TRP A 52 3.49 13.18 10.76
C TRP A 52 4.91 12.69 11.08
N SER A 53 5.34 12.91 12.33
CA SER A 53 6.63 12.45 12.82
C SER A 53 6.50 11.14 13.59
N ALA A 54 7.32 10.16 13.27
CA ALA A 54 7.43 8.93 14.04
C ALA A 54 8.19 9.11 15.38
N VAL A 55 8.89 10.24 15.54
CA VAL A 55 9.55 10.59 16.80
C VAL A 55 8.53 11.11 17.77
N ASN A 56 8.48 10.53 18.97
CA ASN A 56 7.52 10.86 20.01
C ASN A 56 7.56 12.37 20.35
N ASN A 57 6.36 12.94 20.51
CA ASN A 57 6.16 14.32 20.99
C ASN A 57 6.75 15.41 20.09
N ARG A 58 7.04 15.09 18.83
CA ARG A 58 7.50 16.05 17.83
C ARG A 58 6.44 16.24 16.74
N SER A 59 6.03 17.47 16.55
CA SER A 59 5.18 17.85 15.42
C SER A 59 6.03 18.42 14.29
N ILE A 60 5.69 18.06 13.07
CA ILE A 60 6.22 18.68 11.87
C ILE A 60 5.13 19.60 11.35
N VAL A 61 5.41 20.89 11.27
CA VAL A 61 4.55 21.86 10.60
C VAL A 61 5.08 22.01 9.19
N ASP A 62 4.22 21.67 8.22
CA ASP A 62 4.55 21.86 6.81
C ASP A 62 4.42 23.36 6.49
N ASP A 63 5.55 24.04 6.39
CA ASP A 63 5.65 25.47 6.02
C ASP A 63 5.93 25.66 4.52
N GLY A 64 5.81 24.58 3.74
CA GLY A 64 6.00 24.58 2.29
C GLY A 64 7.46 24.51 1.81
N ALA A 65 8.44 24.56 2.70
CA ALA A 65 9.85 24.51 2.32
C ALA A 65 10.59 23.30 2.92
N ASN A 66 10.64 23.16 4.26
CA ASN A 66 11.41 22.11 4.92
C ASN A 66 10.74 21.48 6.16
N GLY A 67 9.54 21.91 6.51
CA GLY A 67 8.84 21.46 7.70
C GLY A 67 9.56 21.85 9.00
N THR A 68 9.02 22.76 9.77
CA THR A 68 9.59 23.13 11.07
C THR A 68 9.26 22.04 12.09
N ILE A 69 10.28 21.48 12.73
CA ILE A 69 10.13 20.52 13.83
C ILE A 69 9.88 21.29 15.12
N SER A 70 8.74 21.03 15.75
CA SER A 70 8.38 21.64 17.03
C SER A 70 8.22 20.55 18.09
N ASP A 71 8.86 20.75 19.24
CA ASP A 71 8.63 19.91 20.41
C ASP A 71 7.34 20.37 21.10
N LEU A 72 6.43 19.43 21.37
CA LEU A 72 5.08 19.72 21.87
C LEU A 72 5.02 20.03 23.37
N GLY A 73 6.14 19.95 24.08
CA GLY A 73 6.20 20.30 25.51
C GLY A 73 5.48 19.36 26.48
N PHE A 74 4.90 18.25 25.99
CA PHE A 74 4.28 17.22 26.82
C PHE A 74 4.75 15.82 26.36
N TYR A 75 4.72 14.88 27.30
CA TYR A 75 5.22 13.53 27.05
C TYR A 75 4.06 12.54 26.96
N ASN A 76 3.91 11.93 25.79
CA ASN A 76 3.05 10.78 25.58
C ASN A 76 3.88 9.50 25.48
N SER A 77 3.30 8.36 25.86
CA SER A 77 3.88 7.07 25.55
C SER A 77 3.90 6.83 24.03
N GLN A 78 4.79 5.97 23.57
CA GLN A 78 4.92 5.67 22.13
C GLN A 78 3.61 5.18 21.51
N GLY A 79 2.88 4.31 22.22
CA GLY A 79 1.58 3.81 21.75
C GLY A 79 0.52 4.91 21.60
N GLN A 80 0.47 5.86 22.56
CA GLN A 80 -0.42 7.03 22.44
C GLN A 80 -0.01 7.95 21.30
N TRP A 81 1.29 8.11 21.06
CA TRP A 81 1.77 8.90 19.94
C TRP A 81 1.39 8.28 18.60
N PHE A 82 1.50 6.96 18.46
CA PHE A 82 1.12 6.27 17.23
C PHE A 82 -0.38 6.40 16.91
N GLN A 83 -1.23 6.54 17.91
CA GLN A 83 -2.65 6.81 17.69
C GLN A 83 -2.90 8.16 17.00
N THR A 84 -2.00 9.13 17.15
CA THR A 84 -2.11 10.42 16.45
C THR A 84 -2.01 10.30 14.95
N LEU A 85 -1.30 9.26 14.44
CA LEU A 85 -1.28 8.94 13.01
C LEU A 85 -2.68 8.62 12.49
N GLY A 86 -3.48 7.86 13.26
CA GLY A 86 -4.87 7.57 12.91
C GLY A 86 -5.71 8.83 12.74
N THR A 87 -5.49 9.84 13.57
CA THR A 87 -6.17 11.16 13.46
C THR A 87 -5.79 11.87 12.16
N LYS A 88 -4.52 11.83 11.77
CA LYS A 88 -4.05 12.42 10.50
C LYS A 88 -4.66 11.70 9.29
N ILE A 89 -4.70 10.38 9.32
CA ILE A 89 -5.36 9.55 8.30
C ILE A 89 -6.83 9.93 8.17
N GLN A 90 -7.54 10.07 9.29
CA GLN A 90 -8.95 10.45 9.29
C GLN A 90 -9.16 11.87 8.74
N LYS A 91 -8.25 12.81 9.03
CA LYS A 91 -8.31 14.17 8.50
C LYS A 91 -8.25 14.18 6.98
N ILE A 92 -7.30 13.47 6.38
CA ILE A 92 -7.21 13.33 4.92
C ILE A 92 -8.44 12.63 4.33
N SER A 93 -8.94 11.59 4.99
CA SER A 93 -10.17 10.92 4.56
C SER A 93 -11.37 11.87 4.52
N ASN A 94 -11.48 12.76 5.50
CA ASN A 94 -12.53 13.79 5.51
C ASN A 94 -12.36 14.81 4.38
N ILE A 95 -11.12 15.19 4.04
CA ILE A 95 -10.85 16.07 2.90
C ILE A 95 -11.28 15.40 1.58
N ILE A 96 -10.96 14.10 1.42
CA ILE A 96 -11.41 13.32 0.26
C ILE A 96 -12.95 13.31 0.20
N HIS A 97 -13.61 13.07 1.33
CA HIS A 97 -15.07 13.07 1.40
C HIS A 97 -15.68 14.43 1.02
N GLN A 98 -15.10 15.54 1.51
CA GLN A 98 -15.55 16.89 1.17
C GLN A 98 -15.38 17.21 -0.31
N LYS A 99 -14.31 16.73 -0.93
CA LYS A 99 -14.05 16.97 -2.37
C LYS A 99 -14.88 16.07 -3.28
N THR A 100 -15.08 14.83 -2.90
CA THR A 100 -15.79 13.85 -3.74
C THR A 100 -17.30 13.86 -3.51
N LEU A 101 -17.77 14.23 -2.32
CA LEU A 101 -19.18 14.14 -1.88
C LEU A 101 -19.79 12.72 -2.01
N ARG A 102 -18.95 11.72 -2.22
CA ARG A 102 -19.35 10.31 -2.44
C ARG A 102 -18.93 9.40 -1.30
N GLY A 103 -17.78 9.66 -0.70
CA GLY A 103 -17.28 8.88 0.42
C GLY A 103 -15.86 9.27 0.79
N GLY A 104 -15.44 8.87 2.00
CA GLY A 104 -14.06 9.02 2.45
C GLY A 104 -13.16 7.92 1.88
N ALA A 105 -11.87 7.99 2.20
CA ALA A 105 -10.92 6.96 1.82
C ALA A 105 -11.38 5.57 2.26
N ASN A 106 -11.15 4.56 1.43
CA ASN A 106 -11.49 3.17 1.72
C ASN A 106 -10.30 2.22 1.56
N PHE A 107 -9.18 2.69 1.03
CA PHE A 107 -7.94 1.92 0.99
C PHE A 107 -6.73 2.78 1.36
N LEU A 108 -5.69 2.11 1.83
CA LEU A 108 -4.43 2.69 2.26
C LEU A 108 -3.29 1.80 1.78
N VAL A 109 -2.29 2.39 1.12
CA VAL A 109 -1.06 1.71 0.72
C VAL A 109 0.11 2.33 1.47
N CYS A 110 0.95 1.51 2.06
CA CYS A 110 2.09 1.97 2.86
C CYS A 110 3.34 1.11 2.66
N SER A 111 4.49 1.66 3.09
CA SER A 111 5.73 0.89 3.18
C SER A 111 5.69 -0.10 4.35
N PRO A 112 6.54 -1.15 4.37
CA PRO A 112 6.60 -2.12 5.46
C PRO A 112 6.87 -1.48 6.83
N THR A 113 7.73 -0.47 6.87
CA THR A 113 8.07 0.26 8.11
C THR A 113 6.83 0.95 8.70
N ILE A 114 6.05 1.62 7.86
CA ILE A 114 4.80 2.27 8.30
C ILE A 114 3.76 1.20 8.66
N GLY A 115 3.73 0.08 7.94
CA GLY A 115 2.86 -1.05 8.26
C GLY A 115 3.03 -1.53 9.69
N THR A 116 4.26 -1.65 10.18
CA THR A 116 4.56 -2.02 11.58
C THR A 116 3.98 -1.02 12.58
N ILE A 117 4.02 0.28 12.27
CA ILE A 117 3.42 1.31 13.13
C ILE A 117 1.89 1.19 13.13
N LEU A 118 1.28 0.99 11.96
CA LEU A 118 -0.17 0.84 11.85
C LEU A 118 -0.70 -0.41 12.57
N GLU A 119 0.03 -1.51 12.50
CA GLU A 119 -0.31 -2.75 13.22
C GLU A 119 -0.27 -2.59 14.75
N SER A 120 0.51 -1.63 15.27
CA SER A 120 0.59 -1.33 16.70
C SER A 120 -0.54 -0.42 17.20
N ILE A 121 -1.33 0.18 16.30
CA ILE A 121 -2.43 1.09 16.69
C ILE A 121 -3.65 0.26 17.12
N PRO A 122 -4.25 0.54 18.28
CA PRO A 122 -5.54 -0.06 18.66
C PRO A 122 -6.60 0.23 17.59
N GLY A 123 -7.30 -0.80 17.15
CA GLY A 123 -8.27 -0.72 16.05
C GLY A 123 -7.76 -1.25 14.71
N PHE A 124 -6.50 -1.69 14.64
CA PHE A 124 -6.03 -2.48 13.51
C PHE A 124 -6.50 -3.93 13.67
N ALA A 125 -7.23 -4.42 12.69
CA ALA A 125 -7.63 -5.81 12.59
C ALA A 125 -6.80 -6.47 11.49
N ALA A 126 -5.93 -7.41 11.87
CA ALA A 126 -5.20 -8.21 10.91
C ALA A 126 -6.20 -9.08 10.10
N ASP A 127 -5.96 -9.20 8.81
CA ASP A 127 -6.75 -10.05 7.94
C ASP A 127 -6.33 -11.50 8.17
N SER A 128 -6.92 -12.14 9.17
CA SER A 128 -6.78 -13.57 9.38
C SER A 128 -8.04 -14.25 8.86
N ASP A 129 -7.94 -14.90 7.71
CA ASP A 129 -9.00 -15.75 7.16
C ASP A 129 -9.26 -17.02 8.01
N GLY A 130 -9.01 -16.95 9.31
CA GLY A 130 -9.19 -18.07 10.24
C GLY A 130 -8.17 -19.21 10.10
N ASP A 131 -7.30 -19.12 9.14
CA ASP A 131 -6.29 -20.15 8.85
C ASP A 131 -4.89 -19.57 9.16
N ALA A 132 -4.45 -19.74 10.41
CA ALA A 132 -3.13 -19.31 10.89
C ALA A 132 -1.96 -19.96 10.10
N ALA A 133 -2.24 -20.95 9.25
CA ALA A 133 -1.27 -21.64 8.42
C ALA A 133 -1.00 -20.93 7.08
N LYS A 134 -1.80 -19.95 6.70
CA LYS A 134 -1.66 -19.22 5.43
C LYS A 134 -1.20 -17.78 5.58
N ALA A 135 -0.26 -17.52 6.47
CA ALA A 135 0.57 -16.33 6.33
C ALA A 135 1.49 -16.48 5.11
N THR A 136 0.90 -16.69 3.95
CA THR A 136 1.63 -16.72 2.68
C THR A 136 2.05 -15.30 2.38
N TYR A 137 3.35 -15.05 2.46
CA TYR A 137 3.92 -13.82 1.90
C TYR A 137 3.58 -13.81 0.41
N ALA A 138 2.63 -12.96 0.03
CA ALA A 138 2.32 -12.76 -1.37
C ALA A 138 3.46 -12.00 -2.03
N PHE A 139 3.79 -12.40 -3.24
CA PHE A 139 4.73 -11.66 -4.08
C PHE A 139 4.09 -10.31 -4.43
N GLY A 140 4.80 -9.21 -4.12
CA GLY A 140 4.31 -7.87 -4.44
C GLY A 140 3.51 -7.19 -3.34
N VAL A 141 2.47 -6.45 -3.72
CA VAL A 141 1.61 -5.68 -2.82
C VAL A 141 0.65 -6.60 -2.08
N GLN A 142 0.75 -6.63 -0.77
CA GLN A 142 -0.03 -7.53 0.08
C GLN A 142 -1.06 -6.78 0.92
N LYS A 143 -2.30 -7.27 0.94
CA LYS A 143 -3.31 -6.83 1.90
C LYS A 143 -2.97 -7.40 3.28
N VAL A 144 -2.84 -6.53 4.28
CA VAL A 144 -2.41 -6.92 5.63
C VAL A 144 -3.57 -6.92 6.62
N GLY A 145 -4.55 -6.06 6.41
CA GLY A 145 -5.66 -5.95 7.32
C GLY A 145 -6.54 -4.74 7.07
N SER A 146 -7.31 -4.38 8.07
CA SER A 146 -8.15 -3.18 8.06
C SER A 146 -7.91 -2.33 9.29
N LEU A 147 -7.85 -1.02 9.11
CA LEU A 147 -7.78 -0.04 10.18
C LEU A 147 -9.17 0.52 10.45
N ASN A 148 -9.63 0.42 11.71
CA ASN A 148 -10.94 0.88 12.17
C ASN A 148 -12.14 0.31 11.37
N GLY A 149 -11.98 -0.84 10.71
CA GLY A 149 -13.00 -1.44 9.86
C GLY A 149 -13.36 -0.63 8.59
N ARG A 150 -12.64 0.47 8.31
CA ARG A 150 -12.93 1.37 7.18
C ARG A 150 -11.89 1.28 6.07
N TYR A 151 -10.61 1.23 6.43
CA TYR A 151 -9.50 1.28 5.48
C TYR A 151 -8.93 -0.11 5.27
N LYS A 152 -8.91 -0.58 4.04
CA LYS A 152 -8.14 -1.77 3.67
C LYS A 152 -6.68 -1.38 3.57
N VAL A 153 -5.82 -2.01 4.36
CA VAL A 153 -4.38 -1.70 4.41
C VAL A 153 -3.62 -2.66 3.52
N TYR A 154 -2.86 -2.08 2.60
CA TYR A 154 -1.96 -2.80 1.70
C TYR A 154 -0.52 -2.43 2.01
N LYS A 155 0.33 -3.43 2.16
CA LYS A 155 1.77 -3.27 2.37
C LYS A 155 2.49 -3.46 1.03
N ASN A 156 3.23 -2.46 0.60
CA ASN A 156 4.05 -2.52 -0.60
C ASN A 156 5.53 -2.57 -0.22
N PRO A 157 6.22 -3.71 -0.39
CA PRO A 157 7.63 -3.85 -0.02
C PRO A 157 8.57 -3.02 -0.91
N TYR A 158 8.15 -2.66 -2.10
CA TYR A 158 8.95 -1.86 -3.05
C TYR A 158 8.85 -0.35 -2.81
N MET A 159 8.01 0.07 -1.88
CA MET A 159 7.86 1.47 -1.52
C MET A 159 8.99 1.88 -0.57
N THR A 160 10.00 2.57 -1.11
CA THR A 160 11.20 2.99 -0.35
C THR A 160 10.99 4.25 0.47
N THR A 161 9.97 5.05 0.14
CA THR A 161 9.68 6.31 0.83
C THR A 161 8.69 6.11 1.98
N ASN A 162 8.90 6.84 3.08
CA ASN A 162 7.97 6.85 4.22
C ASN A 162 6.69 7.64 3.89
N ARG A 163 5.93 7.16 2.90
CA ARG A 163 4.67 7.77 2.45
C ARG A 163 3.52 6.80 2.66
N ILE A 164 2.35 7.36 2.84
CA ILE A 164 1.07 6.64 2.89
C ILE A 164 0.22 7.19 1.77
N LEU A 165 -0.24 6.33 0.88
CA LEU A 165 -1.24 6.67 -0.12
C LEU A 165 -2.62 6.32 0.43
N LEU A 166 -3.49 7.33 0.55
CA LEU A 166 -4.90 7.16 0.90
C LEU A 166 -5.75 7.41 -0.32
N GLY A 167 -6.68 6.52 -0.60
CA GLY A 167 -7.54 6.67 -1.77
C GLY A 167 -8.97 6.22 -1.52
N PHE A 168 -9.85 6.72 -2.36
CA PHE A 168 -11.24 6.31 -2.46
C PHE A 168 -11.45 5.54 -3.76
N ARG A 169 -11.97 4.34 -3.65
CA ARG A 169 -12.41 3.53 -4.79
C ARG A 169 -13.93 3.45 -4.80
N GLY A 170 -14.53 4.09 -5.78
CA GLY A 170 -15.97 3.99 -6.03
C GLY A 170 -16.36 2.68 -6.72
N SER A 171 -17.66 2.43 -6.76
CA SER A 171 -18.25 1.26 -7.44
C SER A 171 -18.61 1.56 -8.91
N GLN A 172 -18.72 2.83 -9.27
CA GLN A 172 -19.12 3.26 -10.60
C GLN A 172 -17.93 3.72 -11.43
N PHE A 173 -17.98 3.53 -12.74
CA PHE A 173 -16.92 3.94 -13.66
C PHE A 173 -16.61 5.45 -13.58
N LEU A 174 -17.62 6.29 -13.40
CA LEU A 174 -17.45 7.74 -13.28
C LEU A 174 -16.80 8.20 -11.95
N GLU A 175 -16.64 7.30 -10.99
CA GLU A 175 -15.99 7.57 -9.71
C GLU A 175 -14.51 7.13 -9.71
N THR A 176 -13.98 6.73 -10.86
CA THR A 176 -12.62 6.21 -11.01
C THR A 176 -11.66 7.35 -11.34
N GLY A 177 -10.58 7.48 -10.57
CA GLY A 177 -9.48 8.42 -10.86
C GLY A 177 -8.39 7.83 -11.76
N ALA A 178 -8.32 6.52 -11.88
CA ALA A 178 -7.39 5.80 -12.75
C ALA A 178 -8.07 4.58 -13.36
N VAL A 179 -7.79 4.30 -14.61
CA VAL A 179 -8.32 3.15 -15.36
C VAL A 179 -7.18 2.43 -16.05
N PHE A 180 -7.07 1.14 -15.82
CA PHE A 180 -6.19 0.28 -16.58
C PHE A 180 -6.94 -0.22 -17.83
N ALA A 181 -6.51 0.22 -19.01
CA ALA A 181 -7.14 -0.11 -20.28
C ALA A 181 -6.06 -0.58 -21.28
N PRO A 182 -5.63 -1.85 -21.22
CA PRO A 182 -4.62 -2.37 -22.13
C PRO A 182 -5.18 -2.41 -23.56
N TYR A 183 -4.41 -1.86 -24.51
CA TYR A 183 -4.78 -1.88 -25.92
C TYR A 183 -4.53 -3.25 -26.55
N ILE A 184 -3.39 -3.87 -26.21
CA ILE A 184 -3.02 -5.21 -26.64
C ILE A 184 -2.66 -6.01 -25.38
N PRO A 185 -3.34 -7.11 -25.08
CA PRO A 185 -2.92 -7.98 -23.99
C PRO A 185 -1.55 -8.59 -24.33
N LEU A 186 -0.68 -8.69 -23.34
CA LEU A 186 0.52 -9.51 -23.42
C LEU A 186 0.08 -10.98 -23.50
N ILE A 187 0.32 -11.60 -24.64
CA ILE A 187 0.06 -13.02 -24.92
C ILE A 187 1.34 -13.80 -24.66
#